data_c1e2f5313725366074e528eb06ef4f9d
#
_entry.id   c1e2f5313725366074e528eb06ef4f9d
#
_cell.length_a   1.000
_cell.length_b   1.000
_cell.length_c   1.000
_cell.angle_alpha   90.00
_cell.angle_beta   90.00
_cell.angle_gamma   90.00
#
_symmetry.space_group_name_H-M   'P 1'
#
loop_
_entity.id
_entity.type
_entity.pdbx_description
1 polymer ?
#
loop_
_entity_poly.entity_id
_entity_poly.type
_entity_poly.pdbx_seq_one_letter_code
_entity_poly.pdbx_strand_id
1 'polypeptide(L)' 'MQNYLTLTKLRIKLGGRSRSAIYLDLANGRLPQPIKLGGRLYWPEGDVEAHLRNLHSGEGSA' A
#
# COMPACT_ATOMS: atom_id res chain seq x y z
N MET A 1 -8.14 -16.92 -1.32
CA MET A 1 -7.26 -16.62 -2.44
C MET A 1 -6.75 -15.21 -2.33
N GLN A 2 -5.46 -14.99 -2.51
CA GLN A 2 -4.86 -13.67 -2.34
C GLN A 2 -5.09 -12.81 -3.57
N ASN A 3 -5.54 -11.59 -3.36
CA ASN A 3 -5.74 -10.63 -4.43
C ASN A 3 -4.56 -9.66 -4.50
N TYR A 4 -4.32 -9.15 -5.68
CA TYR A 4 -3.27 -8.18 -5.90
C TYR A 4 -3.87 -6.85 -6.33
N LEU A 5 -3.31 -5.77 -5.85
CA LEU A 5 -3.77 -4.42 -6.18
C LEU A 5 -2.78 -3.79 -7.15
N THR A 6 -3.32 -3.20 -8.21
CA THR A 6 -2.50 -2.36 -9.09
C THR A 6 -2.28 -1.02 -8.39
N LEU A 7 -1.38 -0.20 -8.95
CA LEU A 7 -1.16 1.13 -8.39
C LEU A 7 -2.46 1.93 -8.34
N THR A 8 -3.25 1.87 -9.40
CA THR A 8 -4.53 2.59 -9.45
C THR A 8 -5.48 2.13 -8.36
N LYS A 9 -5.61 0.81 -8.19
CA LYS A 9 -6.50 0.27 -7.17
C LYS A 9 -5.99 0.59 -5.77
N LEU A 10 -4.68 0.55 -5.58
CA LEU A 10 -4.10 0.90 -4.29
C LEU A 10 -4.39 2.35 -3.93
N ARG A 11 -4.26 3.25 -4.89
CA ARG A 11 -4.56 4.66 -4.66
C ARG A 11 -6.00 4.85 -4.23
N ILE A 12 -6.92 4.16 -4.87
CA ILE A 12 -8.34 4.25 -4.52
C ILE A 12 -8.58 3.69 -3.12
N LYS A 13 -7.97 2.56 -2.82
CA LYS A 13 -8.12 1.92 -1.51
C LYS A 13 -7.63 2.83 -0.39
N LEU A 14 -6.64 3.65 -0.66
CA LEU A 14 -6.07 4.56 0.32
C LEU A 14 -6.74 5.93 0.31
N GLY A 15 -7.92 6.04 -0.28
CA GLY A 15 -8.69 7.28 -0.25
C GLY A 15 -8.33 8.27 -1.33
N GLY A 16 -7.80 7.79 -2.44
CA GLY A 16 -7.47 8.66 -3.57
C GLY A 16 -6.12 9.34 -3.45
N ARG A 17 -5.16 8.70 -2.80
CA ARG A 17 -3.82 9.27 -2.68
C ARG A 17 -3.17 9.41 -4.06
N SER A 18 -2.37 10.46 -4.23
CA SER A 18 -1.66 10.68 -5.47
C SER A 18 -0.55 9.65 -5.66
N ARG A 19 -0.09 9.51 -6.91
CA ARG A 19 1.00 8.60 -7.21
C ARG A 19 2.26 8.98 -6.44
N SER A 20 2.56 10.26 -6.37
CA SER A 20 3.73 10.75 -5.64
C SER A 20 3.65 10.39 -4.17
N ALA A 21 2.46 10.50 -3.58
CA ALA A 21 2.27 10.13 -2.18
C ALA A 21 2.52 8.64 -1.95
N ILE A 22 2.10 7.79 -2.91
CA ILE A 22 2.34 6.36 -2.81
C ILE A 22 3.83 6.06 -2.80
N TYR A 23 4.59 6.67 -3.70
CA TYR A 23 6.02 6.44 -3.75
C TYR A 23 6.72 6.96 -2.49
N LEU A 24 6.23 8.06 -1.97
CA LEU A 24 6.77 8.59 -0.72
C LEU A 24 6.52 7.64 0.44
N ASP A 25 5.31 7.07 0.49
CA ASP A 25 4.96 6.10 1.53
C ASP A 25 5.85 4.86 1.44
N LEU A 26 6.17 4.42 0.22
CA LEU A 26 7.08 3.30 0.02
C LEU A 26 8.47 3.63 0.56
N ALA A 27 8.96 4.82 0.26
CA ALA A 27 10.28 5.24 0.72
C ALA A 27 10.35 5.32 2.24
N ASN A 28 9.25 5.67 2.88
CA ASN A 28 9.18 5.81 4.33
C ASN A 28 8.78 4.53 5.06
N GLY A 29 8.58 3.45 4.32
CA GLY A 29 8.21 2.16 4.90
C GLY A 29 6.78 2.08 5.39
N ARG A 30 5.92 2.95 4.91
CA ARG A 30 4.50 2.94 5.30
C ARG A 30 3.68 1.95 4.50
N LEU A 31 4.22 1.46 3.40
CA LEU A 31 3.56 0.49 2.55
C LEU A 31 4.49 -0.70 2.34
N PRO A 32 3.93 -1.89 2.12
CA PRO A 32 4.75 -3.06 1.81
C PRO A 32 5.38 -2.90 0.44
N GLN A 33 6.48 -3.62 0.21
CA GLN A 33 7.16 -3.58 -1.07
C GLN A 33 6.29 -4.23 -2.13
N PRO A 34 6.14 -3.59 -3.30
CA PRO A 34 5.35 -4.18 -4.36
C PRO A 34 6.12 -5.26 -5.10
N ILE A 35 5.35 -6.09 -5.80
CA ILE A 35 5.91 -7.07 -6.71
C ILE A 35 5.91 -6.44 -8.10
N LYS A 36 7.07 -6.40 -8.75
CA LYS A 36 7.15 -5.85 -10.09
C LYS A 36 7.00 -6.99 -11.10
N LEU A 37 5.98 -6.89 -11.92
CA LEU A 37 5.67 -7.93 -12.89
C LEU A 37 5.30 -7.28 -14.20
N GLY A 38 6.05 -7.57 -15.25
CA GLY A 38 5.76 -7.04 -16.57
C GLY A 38 5.76 -5.53 -16.65
N GLY A 39 6.61 -4.88 -15.87
CA GLY A 39 6.70 -3.42 -15.85
C GLY A 39 5.63 -2.75 -15.00
N ARG A 40 4.80 -3.53 -14.31
CA ARG A 40 3.76 -3.00 -13.45
C ARG A 40 4.00 -3.42 -12.01
N LEU A 41 3.56 -2.58 -11.09
CA LEU A 41 3.67 -2.85 -9.67
C LEU A 41 2.37 -3.46 -9.16
N TYR A 42 2.50 -4.49 -8.34
CA TYR A 42 1.35 -5.15 -7.71
C TYR A 42 1.62 -5.30 -6.22
N TRP A 43 0.60 -5.04 -5.42
CA TRP A 43 0.68 -5.21 -3.97
C TRP A 43 -0.26 -6.32 -3.55
N PRO A 44 0.23 -7.32 -2.77
CA PRO A 44 -0.69 -8.28 -2.17
C PRO A 44 -1.66 -7.54 -1.24
N GLU A 45 -2.95 -7.72 -1.46
CA GLU A 45 -3.95 -6.99 -0.68
C GLU A 45 -3.82 -7.26 0.81
N GLY A 46 -3.55 -8.50 1.18
CA GLY A 46 -3.39 -8.86 2.59
C GLY A 46 -2.24 -8.13 3.24
N ASP A 47 -1.14 -7.97 2.51
CA ASP A 47 0.02 -7.25 3.04
C ASP A 47 -0.28 -5.77 3.23
N VAL A 48 -1.03 -5.18 2.29
CA VAL A 48 -1.43 -3.78 2.41
C VAL A 48 -2.31 -3.59 3.63
N GLU A 49 -3.27 -4.47 3.82
CA GLU A 49 -4.17 -4.37 4.95
C GLU A 49 -3.43 -4.54 6.28
N ALA A 50 -2.48 -5.46 6.32
CA ALA A 50 -1.68 -5.64 7.52
C ALA A 50 -0.85 -4.40 7.84
N HIS A 51 -0.28 -3.78 6.82
CA HIS A 51 0.50 -2.56 7.00
C HIS A 51 -0.37 -1.41 7.52
N LEU A 52 -1.55 -1.25 6.92
CA LEU A 52 -2.47 -0.20 7.36
C LEU A 52 -2.94 -0.42 8.78
N ARG A 53 -3.17 -1.68 9.14
CA ARG A 53 -3.58 -2.03 10.50
C ARG A 53 -2.50 -1.66 11.50
N ASN A 54 -1.24 -1.95 11.17
CA ASN A 54 -0.12 -1.62 12.04
C ASN A 54 0.04 -0.11 12.21
N LEU A 55 -0.10 0.64 11.11
CA LEU A 55 -0.02 2.09 11.19
C LEU A 55 -1.14 2.65 12.05
N HIS A 56 -2.35 2.13 11.86
CA HIS A 56 -3.51 2.57 12.63
C HIS A 56 -3.32 2.30 14.12
N SER A 57 -2.80 1.13 14.45
CA SER A 57 -2.53 0.78 15.84
C SER A 57 -1.53 1.73 16.47
N GLY A 58 -0.47 2.06 15.75
CA GLY A 58 0.54 2.98 16.23
C GLY A 58 -0.02 4.38 16.47
N GLU A 59 -0.86 4.84 15.57
CA GLU A 59 -1.46 6.15 15.72
C GLU A 59 -2.53 6.16 16.81
N GLY A 60 -3.26 5.08 16.90
CA GLY A 60 -4.34 4.99 17.87
C GLY A 60 -3.86 5.04 19.31
N SER A 61 -2.60 4.73 19.52
CA SER A 61 -2.03 4.75 20.86
C SER A 61 -1.60 6.15 21.29
N ALA A 62 -1.57 7.06 20.36
CA ALA A 62 -1.11 8.42 20.65
C ALA A 62 -2.12 9.24 21.43
#